data_180acc14e2ea6108b38dc6ffb3a97dc3
#
_entry.id   180acc14e2ea6108b38dc6ffb3a97dc3
#
_cell.length_a   1.000
_cell.length_b   1.000
_cell.length_c   1.000
_cell.angle_alpha   90.00
_cell.angle_beta   90.00
_cell.angle_gamma   90.00
#
_symmetry.space_group_name_H-M   'P 1'
#
loop_
_entity.id
_entity.type
_entity.pdbx_description
1 polymer ?
#
loop_
_entity_poly.entity_id
_entity_poly.type
_entity_poly.pdbx_seq_one_letter_code
_entity_poly.pdbx_strand_id
1 'polypeptide(L)'
;FSPFECSVIDHVQNQVDPSALRPNADDSLLRTLRLAMSVTGEYTAYFGGTKALALAAINNTMTRVNGVFEKDFAVRMVLIANTDLVIYTNASTDPYSASSSMSNWNSQLQSTLTSVIGEANYDVGHLFGATGGGGNAGCIGCVCVNGSKGSGYTSPADGIPSGDNFDIDYVAHELGHQFGANHTFTFSNESGTGAQMEPGSGSTIMGYAGITTKDVQPHSDAYFHAISIQQVTNNVKAKTCQTNTSTGNAVPTANAGLDYTVPKSTPFMLTGTG
;
A
#
# COMPACT_ATOMS: atom_id res chain seq x y z
N PHE A 1 -12.46 14.82 15.65
CA PHE A 1 -11.94 13.64 14.97
C PHE A 1 -10.45 13.57 15.23
N SER A 2 -9.92 12.43 15.65
CA SER A 2 -8.48 12.20 15.61
C SER A 2 -8.07 12.04 14.15
N PRO A 3 -6.93 12.61 13.72
CA PRO A 3 -6.42 12.37 12.37
C PRO A 3 -6.14 10.87 12.19
N PHE A 4 -6.14 10.42 10.94
CA PHE A 4 -5.65 9.07 10.61
C PHE A 4 -4.19 8.95 11.07
N GLU A 5 -3.82 7.80 11.61
CA GLU A 5 -2.47 7.50 12.06
C GLU A 5 -1.99 6.19 11.43
N CYS A 6 -0.95 6.25 10.62
CA CYS A 6 -0.20 5.07 10.22
C CYS A 6 0.77 4.72 11.35
N SER A 7 0.65 3.54 11.90
CA SER A 7 1.50 3.05 12.99
C SER A 7 2.63 2.12 12.52
N VAL A 8 2.92 2.12 11.21
CA VAL A 8 4.08 1.42 10.64
C VAL A 8 5.35 2.16 11.02
N ILE A 9 6.36 1.41 11.47
CA ILE A 9 7.73 1.92 11.68
C ILE A 9 8.57 1.50 10.49
N ASP A 10 9.20 2.46 9.86
CA ASP A 10 10.07 2.24 8.70
C ASP A 10 11.26 1.31 9.02
N HIS A 11 11.58 0.45 8.07
CA HIS A 11 12.65 -0.53 8.21
C HIS A 11 13.79 -0.32 7.21
N VAL A 12 15.03 -0.45 7.72
CA VAL A 12 16.27 -0.34 6.95
C VAL A 12 16.46 -1.47 5.90
N GLN A 13 15.69 -2.54 5.97
CA GLN A 13 15.84 -3.72 5.09
C GLN A 13 15.73 -3.45 3.59
N ASN A 14 15.12 -2.34 3.20
CA ASN A 14 14.97 -1.94 1.81
C ASN A 14 15.85 -0.72 1.47
N GLN A 15 17.06 -0.64 2.02
CA GLN A 15 17.99 0.42 1.64
C GLN A 15 18.11 0.49 0.12
N VAL A 16 17.84 1.67 -0.40
CA VAL A 16 18.05 1.97 -1.81
C VAL A 16 19.55 2.04 -2.04
N ASP A 17 20.06 1.19 -2.91
CA ASP A 17 21.38 1.37 -3.47
C ASP A 17 21.33 2.58 -4.43
N PRO A 18 21.96 3.72 -4.10
CA PRO A 18 21.95 4.88 -5.00
C PRO A 18 22.60 4.59 -6.36
N SER A 19 23.39 3.53 -6.48
CA SER A 19 23.98 3.09 -7.74
C SER A 19 23.01 2.25 -8.59
N ALA A 20 21.93 1.73 -7.99
CA ALA A 20 20.88 0.95 -8.64
C ALA A 20 19.68 1.83 -9.07
N LEU A 21 19.91 3.05 -9.48
CA LEU A 21 18.89 4.09 -9.79
C LEU A 21 17.99 3.78 -11.01
N ARG A 22 17.78 2.51 -11.35
CA ARG A 22 16.78 2.14 -12.35
C ARG A 22 15.62 1.46 -11.64
N PRO A 23 14.40 2.04 -11.67
CA PRO A 23 13.20 1.30 -11.30
C PRO A 23 13.20 0.02 -12.15
N ASN A 24 13.21 -1.13 -11.49
CA ASN A 24 13.33 -2.42 -12.17
C ASN A 24 12.00 -2.90 -12.80
N ALA A 25 11.17 -2.00 -13.30
CA ALA A 25 9.97 -2.32 -14.09
C ALA A 25 10.33 -2.67 -15.56
N ASP A 26 11.38 -3.47 -15.74
CA ASP A 26 12.06 -3.72 -17.00
C ASP A 26 11.85 -5.15 -17.53
N ASP A 27 10.94 -5.92 -16.94
CA ASP A 27 10.73 -7.33 -17.28
C ASP A 27 9.42 -7.59 -18.05
N SER A 28 8.64 -6.55 -18.34
CA SER A 28 7.36 -6.63 -19.06
C SER A 28 6.35 -7.62 -18.43
N LEU A 29 6.41 -7.84 -17.12
CA LEU A 29 5.55 -8.76 -16.41
C LEU A 29 4.53 -8.02 -15.52
N LEU A 30 3.27 -8.41 -15.60
CA LEU A 30 2.25 -8.13 -14.60
C LEU A 30 2.27 -9.25 -13.55
N ARG A 31 2.36 -8.86 -12.29
CA ARG A 31 2.37 -9.78 -11.14
C ARG A 31 1.01 -9.78 -10.48
N THR A 32 0.30 -10.90 -10.56
CA THR A 32 -1.00 -11.08 -9.93
C THR A 32 -0.84 -11.84 -8.63
N LEU A 33 -1.37 -11.25 -7.53
CA LEU A 33 -1.34 -11.82 -6.18
C LEU A 33 -2.77 -12.06 -5.68
N ARG A 34 -2.94 -13.11 -4.90
CA ARG A 34 -4.21 -13.48 -4.27
C ARG A 34 -4.37 -12.67 -2.97
N LEU A 35 -5.44 -11.87 -2.91
CA LEU A 35 -5.76 -11.02 -1.76
C LEU A 35 -6.85 -11.66 -0.91
N ALA A 36 -6.55 -11.93 0.36
CA ALA A 36 -7.53 -12.26 1.38
C ALA A 36 -7.97 -10.96 2.09
N MET A 37 -9.11 -10.42 1.69
CA MET A 37 -9.67 -9.21 2.29
C MET A 37 -10.70 -9.59 3.35
N SER A 38 -10.43 -9.21 4.60
CA SER A 38 -11.40 -9.33 5.70
C SER A 38 -12.01 -7.98 6.03
N VAL A 39 -13.17 -7.98 6.66
CA VAL A 39 -13.83 -6.77 7.15
C VAL A 39 -14.46 -7.01 8.52
N THR A 40 -14.47 -5.97 9.36
CA THR A 40 -15.17 -6.00 10.65
C THR A 40 -16.68 -5.97 10.46
N GLY A 41 -17.44 -6.34 11.49
CA GLY A 41 -18.91 -6.24 11.48
C GLY A 41 -19.39 -4.80 11.30
N GLU A 42 -18.67 -3.82 11.83
CA GLU A 42 -18.97 -2.39 11.66
C GLU A 42 -18.81 -1.93 10.22
N TYR A 43 -17.78 -2.40 9.50
CA TYR A 43 -17.62 -2.12 8.08
C TYR A 43 -18.81 -2.66 7.27
N THR A 44 -19.17 -3.91 7.52
CA THR A 44 -20.33 -4.52 6.85
C THR A 44 -21.64 -3.78 7.18
N ALA A 45 -21.83 -3.38 8.45
CA ALA A 45 -23.00 -2.61 8.86
C ALA A 45 -23.09 -1.26 8.15
N TYR A 46 -21.95 -0.56 7.97
CA TYR A 46 -21.89 0.70 7.22
C TYR A 46 -22.42 0.55 5.79
N PHE A 47 -22.12 -0.55 5.12
CA PHE A 47 -22.56 -0.83 3.76
C PHE A 47 -23.89 -1.59 3.67
N GLY A 48 -24.71 -1.57 4.72
CA GLY A 48 -26.06 -2.12 4.70
C GLY A 48 -26.20 -3.54 5.27
N GLY A 49 -25.21 -4.04 5.99
CA GLY A 49 -25.31 -5.20 6.87
C GLY A 49 -25.25 -6.56 6.19
N THR A 50 -24.97 -6.66 4.90
CA THR A 50 -24.87 -7.93 4.19
C THR A 50 -23.49 -8.19 3.60
N LYS A 51 -23.09 -9.46 3.54
CA LYS A 51 -21.82 -9.86 2.90
C LYS A 51 -21.73 -9.39 1.44
N ALA A 52 -22.82 -9.44 0.70
CA ALA A 52 -22.85 -9.05 -0.71
C ALA A 52 -22.57 -7.55 -0.89
N LEU A 53 -23.15 -6.69 -0.06
CA LEU A 53 -22.91 -5.25 -0.11
C LEU A 53 -21.49 -4.89 0.36
N ALA A 54 -20.99 -5.54 1.42
CA ALA A 54 -19.60 -5.38 1.86
C ALA A 54 -18.61 -5.82 0.77
N LEU A 55 -18.87 -6.94 0.10
CA LEU A 55 -18.03 -7.41 -1.01
C LEU A 55 -18.06 -6.44 -2.20
N ALA A 56 -19.21 -5.85 -2.50
CA ALA A 56 -19.30 -4.82 -3.54
C ALA A 56 -18.48 -3.58 -3.18
N ALA A 57 -18.50 -3.14 -1.92
CA ALA A 57 -17.68 -2.03 -1.43
C ALA A 57 -16.19 -2.36 -1.51
N ILE A 58 -15.76 -3.55 -1.05
CA ILE A 58 -14.38 -4.03 -1.20
C ILE A 58 -13.93 -3.97 -2.66
N ASN A 59 -14.77 -4.46 -3.60
CA ASN A 59 -14.43 -4.44 -5.03
C ASN A 59 -14.27 -3.02 -5.57
N ASN A 60 -15.07 -2.05 -5.11
CA ASN A 60 -14.93 -0.65 -5.51
C ASN A 60 -13.58 -0.09 -5.05
N THR A 61 -13.24 -0.22 -3.76
CA THR A 61 -11.95 0.20 -3.22
C THR A 61 -10.79 -0.49 -3.95
N MET A 62 -10.84 -1.82 -4.11
CA MET A 62 -9.75 -2.55 -4.75
C MET A 62 -9.62 -2.27 -6.24
N THR A 63 -10.69 -1.89 -6.93
CA THR A 63 -10.63 -1.42 -8.32
C THR A 63 -9.82 -0.12 -8.40
N ARG A 64 -10.07 0.81 -7.47
CA ARG A 64 -9.33 2.08 -7.40
C ARG A 64 -7.86 1.88 -7.04
N VAL A 65 -7.58 1.07 -6.03
CA VAL A 65 -6.22 0.74 -5.57
C VAL A 65 -5.43 0.00 -6.65
N ASN A 66 -6.02 -1.03 -7.28
CA ASN A 66 -5.37 -1.75 -8.37
C ASN A 66 -5.02 -0.83 -9.54
N GLY A 67 -5.83 0.18 -9.85
CA GLY A 67 -5.52 1.15 -10.90
C GLY A 67 -4.19 1.86 -10.69
N VAL A 68 -3.82 2.13 -9.44
CA VAL A 68 -2.51 2.70 -9.08
C VAL A 68 -1.42 1.64 -9.06
N PHE A 69 -1.67 0.49 -8.42
CA PHE A 69 -0.69 -0.58 -8.29
C PHE A 69 -0.28 -1.19 -9.64
N GLU A 70 -1.23 -1.33 -10.57
CA GLU A 70 -0.93 -1.81 -11.94
C GLU A 70 -0.08 -0.82 -12.71
N LYS A 71 -0.41 0.48 -12.59
CA LYS A 71 0.30 1.55 -13.28
C LYS A 71 1.73 1.71 -12.78
N ASP A 72 1.91 1.75 -11.45
CA ASP A 72 3.18 2.14 -10.84
C ASP A 72 4.10 0.92 -10.60
N PHE A 73 3.55 -0.25 -10.29
CA PHE A 73 4.31 -1.44 -9.90
C PHE A 73 4.17 -2.63 -10.86
N ALA A 74 3.25 -2.58 -11.82
CA ALA A 74 2.81 -3.75 -12.59
C ALA A 74 2.36 -4.91 -11.66
N VAL A 75 1.61 -4.56 -10.61
CA VAL A 75 1.05 -5.48 -9.61
C VAL A 75 -0.47 -5.40 -9.62
N ARG A 76 -1.13 -6.54 -9.61
CA ARG A 76 -2.59 -6.67 -9.48
C ARG A 76 -2.92 -7.57 -8.29
N MET A 77 -3.84 -7.15 -7.47
CA MET A 77 -4.39 -7.95 -6.38
C MET A 77 -5.79 -8.45 -6.76
N VAL A 78 -6.00 -9.76 -6.67
CA VAL A 78 -7.28 -10.40 -6.98
C VAL A 78 -7.83 -11.06 -5.73
N LEU A 79 -9.07 -10.75 -5.37
CA LEU A 79 -9.72 -11.37 -4.22
C LEU A 79 -9.78 -12.89 -4.38
N ILE A 80 -9.50 -13.61 -3.29
CA ILE A 80 -9.66 -15.07 -3.26
C ILE A 80 -11.16 -15.44 -3.39
N ALA A 81 -11.43 -16.59 -3.99
CA ALA A 81 -12.81 -17.02 -4.27
C ALA A 81 -13.68 -17.18 -3.01
N ASN A 82 -13.06 -17.49 -1.87
CA ASN A 82 -13.71 -17.70 -0.58
C ASN A 82 -13.57 -16.51 0.37
N THR A 83 -13.43 -15.29 -0.15
CA THR A 83 -13.39 -14.03 0.64
C THR A 83 -14.62 -13.88 1.56
N ASP A 84 -15.77 -14.41 1.17
CA ASP A 84 -17.02 -14.37 1.96
C ASP A 84 -16.90 -15.05 3.34
N LEU A 85 -15.97 -15.96 3.52
CA LEU A 85 -15.71 -16.63 4.82
C LEU A 85 -15.13 -15.66 5.86
N VAL A 86 -14.51 -14.58 5.44
CA VAL A 86 -13.88 -13.58 6.33
C VAL A 86 -14.55 -12.20 6.24
N ILE A 87 -15.74 -12.12 5.65
CA ILE A 87 -16.64 -10.97 5.74
C ILE A 87 -17.57 -11.17 6.93
N TYR A 88 -17.37 -10.41 7.98
CA TYR A 88 -18.17 -10.49 9.20
C TYR A 88 -19.32 -9.47 9.16
N THR A 89 -20.51 -9.89 9.62
CA THR A 89 -21.73 -9.06 9.61
C THR A 89 -22.18 -8.62 11.00
N ASN A 90 -21.49 -9.07 12.03
CA ASN A 90 -21.83 -8.77 13.42
C ASN A 90 -20.56 -8.45 14.23
N ALA A 91 -20.44 -7.19 14.61
CA ALA A 91 -19.32 -6.66 15.39
C ALA A 91 -19.16 -7.28 16.78
N SER A 92 -20.23 -7.90 17.33
CA SER A 92 -20.15 -8.55 18.64
C SER A 92 -19.55 -9.94 18.59
N THR A 93 -19.40 -10.52 17.41
CA THR A 93 -18.95 -11.90 17.20
C THR A 93 -17.86 -12.06 16.16
N ASP A 94 -17.44 -10.99 15.52
CA ASP A 94 -16.28 -11.04 14.66
C ASP A 94 -14.99 -11.25 15.49
N PRO A 95 -13.88 -11.68 14.89
CA PRO A 95 -12.66 -12.00 15.61
C PRO A 95 -11.81 -10.78 15.98
N TYR A 96 -12.32 -9.57 15.74
CA TYR A 96 -11.56 -8.33 15.90
C TYR A 96 -11.97 -7.58 17.15
N SER A 97 -11.00 -7.02 17.86
CA SER A 97 -11.27 -6.11 18.96
C SER A 97 -11.91 -4.80 18.45
N ALA A 98 -12.60 -4.09 19.34
CA ALA A 98 -13.13 -2.77 19.01
C ALA A 98 -12.04 -1.84 18.46
N SER A 99 -12.41 -0.87 17.62
CA SER A 99 -11.49 0.09 16.99
C SER A 99 -10.62 0.89 17.97
N SER A 100 -11.06 1.03 19.22
CA SER A 100 -10.24 1.60 20.32
C SER A 100 -9.02 0.74 20.70
N SER A 101 -8.96 -0.48 20.23
CA SER A 101 -7.87 -1.46 20.47
C SER A 101 -7.37 -2.07 19.16
N MET A 102 -7.37 -1.28 18.07
CA MET A 102 -6.98 -1.76 16.74
C MET A 102 -5.51 -2.18 16.64
N SER A 103 -4.66 -1.83 17.59
CA SER A 103 -3.29 -2.36 17.68
C SER A 103 -3.24 -3.90 17.77
N ASN A 104 -4.34 -4.55 18.14
CA ASN A 104 -4.46 -6.01 18.14
C ASN A 104 -4.80 -6.59 16.75
N TRP A 105 -5.30 -5.78 15.84
CA TRP A 105 -5.84 -6.25 14.57
C TRP A 105 -4.82 -6.95 13.68
N ASN A 106 -3.55 -6.55 13.72
CA ASN A 106 -2.49 -7.24 12.97
C ASN A 106 -2.44 -8.73 13.32
N SER A 107 -2.35 -9.06 14.62
CA SER A 107 -2.27 -10.44 15.08
C SER A 107 -3.61 -11.18 14.94
N GLN A 108 -4.72 -10.48 15.15
CA GLN A 108 -6.07 -11.06 15.01
C GLN A 108 -6.35 -11.41 13.55
N LEU A 109 -6.03 -10.53 12.60
CA LEU A 109 -6.19 -10.82 11.17
C LEU A 109 -5.30 -11.98 10.73
N GLN A 110 -4.01 -11.95 11.09
CA GLN A 110 -3.09 -13.04 10.73
C GLN A 110 -3.60 -14.38 11.24
N SER A 111 -4.05 -14.44 12.50
CA SER A 111 -4.61 -15.66 13.09
C SER A 111 -5.90 -16.12 12.41
N THR A 112 -6.77 -15.16 12.07
CA THR A 112 -8.05 -15.43 11.38
C THR A 112 -7.78 -15.98 9.98
N LEU A 113 -6.93 -15.34 9.21
CA LEU A 113 -6.62 -15.80 7.84
C LEU A 113 -5.91 -17.16 7.85
N THR A 114 -5.01 -17.39 8.80
CA THR A 114 -4.33 -18.68 8.95
C THR A 114 -5.34 -19.79 9.24
N SER A 115 -6.30 -19.55 10.14
CA SER A 115 -7.25 -20.58 10.58
C SER A 115 -8.43 -20.80 9.61
N VAL A 116 -8.95 -19.72 9.00
CA VAL A 116 -10.16 -19.78 8.16
C VAL A 116 -9.82 -20.02 6.70
N ILE A 117 -8.78 -19.37 6.19
CA ILE A 117 -8.39 -19.42 4.77
C ILE A 117 -7.25 -20.42 4.56
N GLY A 118 -6.27 -20.42 5.44
CA GLY A 118 -5.03 -21.20 5.31
C GLY A 118 -3.95 -20.47 4.51
N GLU A 119 -2.73 -20.52 5.02
CA GLU A 119 -1.57 -19.77 4.48
C GLU A 119 -1.28 -20.05 2.98
N ALA A 120 -1.58 -21.24 2.47
CA ALA A 120 -1.33 -21.59 1.07
C ALA A 120 -2.32 -20.93 0.08
N ASN A 121 -3.42 -20.35 0.57
CA ASN A 121 -4.53 -19.92 -0.26
C ASN A 121 -4.55 -18.41 -0.57
N TYR A 122 -3.62 -17.63 0.01
CA TYR A 122 -3.49 -16.19 -0.25
C TYR A 122 -2.02 -15.77 -0.23
N ASP A 123 -1.74 -14.60 -0.80
CA ASP A 123 -0.40 -14.03 -0.94
C ASP A 123 -0.22 -12.74 -0.13
N VAL A 124 -1.32 -12.03 0.11
CA VAL A 124 -1.43 -10.85 0.97
C VAL A 124 -2.80 -10.84 1.64
N GLY A 125 -2.85 -10.45 2.91
CA GLY A 125 -4.10 -10.29 3.66
C GLY A 125 -4.24 -8.89 4.20
N HIS A 126 -5.47 -8.36 4.18
CA HIS A 126 -5.76 -7.02 4.68
C HIS A 126 -7.14 -6.98 5.34
N LEU A 127 -7.31 -6.09 6.33
CA LEU A 127 -8.57 -5.89 7.07
C LEU A 127 -9.07 -4.46 6.86
N PHE A 128 -10.35 -4.30 6.53
CA PHE A 128 -11.02 -3.01 6.60
C PHE A 128 -11.88 -2.89 7.85
N GLY A 129 -11.65 -1.77 8.58
CA GLY A 129 -12.52 -1.30 9.64
C GLY A 129 -13.39 -0.13 9.17
N ALA A 130 -14.29 0.35 10.02
CA ALA A 130 -15.20 1.46 9.72
C ALA A 130 -14.89 2.74 10.47
N THR A 131 -14.16 2.67 11.57
CA THR A 131 -13.88 3.82 12.45
C THR A 131 -12.58 3.62 13.20
N GLY A 132 -12.07 4.69 13.82
CA GLY A 132 -10.92 4.63 14.72
C GLY A 132 -9.69 5.36 14.21
N GLY A 133 -9.57 5.54 12.92
CA GLY A 133 -8.53 6.39 12.33
C GLY A 133 -7.13 5.81 12.44
N GLY A 134 -6.90 4.62 11.91
CA GLY A 134 -5.57 4.04 11.92
C GLY A 134 -5.32 3.05 10.80
N GLY A 135 -4.05 2.87 10.49
CA GLY A 135 -3.55 1.85 9.59
C GLY A 135 -2.26 1.24 10.12
N ASN A 136 -2.03 0.01 9.75
CA ASN A 136 -0.76 -0.66 10.01
C ASN A 136 -0.60 -1.87 9.07
N ALA A 137 0.48 -1.91 8.34
CA ALA A 137 0.79 -3.01 7.43
C ALA A 137 1.18 -4.32 8.14
N GLY A 138 1.36 -4.29 9.45
CA GLY A 138 1.89 -5.42 10.22
C GLY A 138 3.39 -5.61 10.04
N CYS A 139 3.88 -5.51 8.84
CA CYS A 139 5.30 -5.41 8.52
C CYS A 139 5.53 -4.93 7.10
N ILE A 140 6.67 -4.29 6.84
CA ILE A 140 7.06 -3.82 5.52
C ILE A 140 7.58 -5.00 4.67
N GLY A 141 7.04 -5.16 3.46
CA GLY A 141 7.50 -6.15 2.50
C GLY A 141 7.12 -7.60 2.80
N CYS A 142 6.11 -7.84 3.63
CA CYS A 142 5.69 -9.18 4.06
C CYS A 142 4.81 -9.92 3.08
N VAL A 143 4.43 -9.33 1.96
CA VAL A 143 3.72 -10.06 0.90
C VAL A 143 4.42 -11.40 0.63
N CYS A 144 3.67 -12.48 0.50
CA CYS A 144 4.15 -13.85 0.32
C CYS A 144 4.88 -14.50 1.53
N VAL A 145 5.01 -13.81 2.65
CA VAL A 145 5.71 -14.35 3.83
C VAL A 145 4.69 -14.98 4.79
N ASN A 146 4.66 -16.30 4.86
CA ASN A 146 3.76 -17.03 5.76
C ASN A 146 3.96 -16.60 7.22
N GLY A 147 2.86 -16.47 7.96
CA GLY A 147 2.85 -16.02 9.34
C GLY A 147 2.88 -14.49 9.52
N SER A 148 3.04 -13.71 8.44
CA SER A 148 3.04 -12.24 8.50
C SER A 148 2.35 -11.53 7.33
N LYS A 149 2.13 -12.22 6.21
CA LYS A 149 1.48 -11.65 5.02
C LYS A 149 0.00 -11.31 5.21
N GLY A 150 -0.65 -11.80 6.27
CA GLY A 150 -2.04 -11.58 6.61
C GLY A 150 -2.24 -10.63 7.78
N SER A 151 -1.43 -9.58 7.92
CA SER A 151 -1.45 -8.74 9.12
C SER A 151 -1.77 -7.26 8.89
N GLY A 152 -1.98 -6.79 7.66
CA GLY A 152 -2.28 -5.38 7.38
C GLY A 152 -3.74 -4.99 7.68
N TYR A 153 -3.96 -3.77 8.14
CA TYR A 153 -5.31 -3.22 8.28
C TYR A 153 -5.38 -1.73 7.96
N THR A 154 -6.58 -1.27 7.59
CA THR A 154 -6.93 0.14 7.39
C THR A 154 -8.30 0.44 7.95
N SER A 155 -8.44 1.54 8.69
CA SER A 155 -9.73 2.01 9.22
C SER A 155 -9.80 3.54 9.15
N PRO A 156 -10.90 4.14 8.65
CA PRO A 156 -10.96 5.58 8.43
C PRO A 156 -11.09 6.38 9.74
N ALA A 157 -10.55 7.60 9.75
CA ALA A 157 -10.67 8.52 10.87
C ALA A 157 -12.01 9.25 10.89
N ASP A 158 -12.56 9.53 9.71
CA ASP A 158 -13.82 10.25 9.51
C ASP A 158 -15.06 9.34 9.55
N GLY A 159 -14.87 8.02 9.70
CA GLY A 159 -15.95 7.04 9.69
C GLY A 159 -16.53 6.78 8.28
N ILE A 160 -15.79 7.15 7.21
CA ILE A 160 -16.20 6.98 5.82
C ILE A 160 -15.24 6.02 5.12
N PRO A 161 -15.49 4.69 5.15
CA PRO A 161 -14.60 3.69 4.55
C PRO A 161 -14.81 3.58 3.02
N SER A 162 -14.76 4.70 2.30
CA SER A 162 -14.95 4.78 0.85
C SER A 162 -14.44 6.11 0.28
N GLY A 163 -14.19 6.12 -1.04
CA GLY A 163 -13.68 7.30 -1.75
C GLY A 163 -12.17 7.48 -1.59
N ASP A 164 -11.60 8.42 -2.36
CA ASP A 164 -10.14 8.56 -2.49
C ASP A 164 -9.41 8.82 -1.16
N ASN A 165 -10.06 9.49 -0.18
CA ASN A 165 -9.50 9.64 1.16
C ASN A 165 -9.26 8.28 1.84
N PHE A 166 -10.18 7.32 1.69
CA PHE A 166 -10.00 5.97 2.20
C PHE A 166 -9.14 5.12 1.25
N ASP A 167 -9.47 5.12 -0.05
CA ASP A 167 -8.89 4.19 -1.03
C ASP A 167 -7.42 4.50 -1.33
N ILE A 168 -7.06 5.79 -1.43
CA ILE A 168 -5.74 6.25 -1.85
C ILE A 168 -4.89 6.66 -0.64
N ASP A 169 -5.40 7.58 0.20
CA ASP A 169 -4.59 8.12 1.30
C ASP A 169 -4.30 7.05 2.37
N TYR A 170 -5.20 6.05 2.53
CA TYR A 170 -5.05 5.06 3.60
C TYR A 170 -4.85 3.64 3.07
N VAL A 171 -5.75 3.08 2.25
CA VAL A 171 -5.65 1.67 1.80
C VAL A 171 -4.45 1.45 0.90
N ALA A 172 -4.24 2.30 -0.11
CA ALA A 172 -3.08 2.18 -0.99
C ALA A 172 -1.77 2.41 -0.23
N HIS A 173 -1.76 3.29 0.79
CA HIS A 173 -0.63 3.56 1.66
C HIS A 173 -0.23 2.30 2.46
N GLU A 174 -1.16 1.71 3.21
CA GLU A 174 -0.87 0.52 4.04
C GLU A 174 -0.51 -0.70 3.20
N LEU A 175 -1.18 -0.90 2.06
CA LEU A 175 -0.78 -1.92 1.10
C LEU A 175 0.61 -1.61 0.51
N GLY A 176 0.95 -0.34 0.26
CA GLY A 176 2.30 0.08 -0.14
C GLY A 176 3.37 -0.44 0.81
N HIS A 177 3.14 -0.30 2.13
CA HIS A 177 4.02 -0.89 3.15
C HIS A 177 4.07 -2.42 3.08
N GLN A 178 2.93 -3.10 2.98
CA GLN A 178 2.90 -4.56 2.86
C GLN A 178 3.71 -5.05 1.65
N PHE A 179 3.75 -4.25 0.57
CA PHE A 179 4.53 -4.52 -0.63
C PHE A 179 5.99 -4.04 -0.55
N GLY A 180 6.39 -3.28 0.45
CA GLY A 180 7.79 -2.98 0.73
C GLY A 180 8.18 -1.50 0.71
N ALA A 181 7.24 -0.58 0.51
CA ALA A 181 7.53 0.85 0.56
C ALA A 181 7.72 1.35 1.99
N ASN A 182 8.65 2.26 2.18
CA ASN A 182 8.80 3.08 3.38
C ASN A 182 8.19 4.46 3.15
N HIS A 183 8.01 5.24 4.23
CA HIS A 183 7.53 6.61 4.13
C HIS A 183 8.49 7.51 3.36
N THR A 184 7.93 8.48 2.63
CA THR A 184 8.70 9.40 1.78
C THR A 184 8.79 10.82 2.33
N PHE A 185 8.00 11.18 3.33
CA PHE A 185 7.95 12.52 3.95
C PHE A 185 9.24 12.89 4.69
N THR A 186 9.49 14.20 4.86
CA THR A 186 10.63 14.73 5.62
C THR A 186 10.24 15.66 6.76
N PHE A 187 8.95 15.79 7.09
CA PHE A 187 8.51 16.66 8.20
C PHE A 187 8.95 16.16 9.57
N SER A 188 9.15 14.88 9.72
CA SER A 188 9.72 14.21 10.88
C SER A 188 10.80 13.23 10.45
N ASN A 189 11.61 12.80 11.41
CA ASN A 189 12.76 11.97 11.10
C ASN A 189 12.43 10.49 11.34
N GLU A 190 12.15 9.75 10.29
CA GLU A 190 12.14 8.29 10.30
C GLU A 190 13.50 7.79 9.82
N SER A 191 14.29 7.25 10.73
CA SER A 191 15.72 7.12 10.55
C SER A 191 16.13 5.98 9.60
N GLY A 192 17.00 6.29 8.66
CA GLY A 192 17.90 5.32 8.05
C GLY A 192 17.40 4.57 6.82
N THR A 193 16.21 4.87 6.30
CA THR A 193 15.65 4.14 5.15
C THR A 193 16.14 4.67 3.80
N GLY A 194 16.58 5.92 3.74
CA GLY A 194 16.93 6.60 2.48
C GLY A 194 15.72 6.91 1.58
N ALA A 195 14.50 6.68 2.05
CA ALA A 195 13.28 6.93 1.29
C ALA A 195 12.68 8.31 1.53
N GLN A 196 13.11 9.04 2.56
CA GLN A 196 12.61 10.36 2.92
C GLN A 196 13.11 11.42 1.92
N MET A 197 12.34 11.63 0.87
CA MET A 197 12.72 12.49 -0.26
C MET A 197 11.72 13.63 -0.52
N GLU A 198 10.50 13.54 0.02
CA GLU A 198 9.44 14.51 -0.22
C GLU A 198 9.43 15.60 0.84
N PRO A 199 9.43 16.88 0.46
CA PRO A 199 9.38 18.00 1.42
C PRO A 199 8.12 17.97 2.29
N GLY A 200 8.25 18.30 3.56
CA GLY A 200 7.11 18.37 4.50
C GLY A 200 6.40 17.03 4.63
N SER A 201 5.08 17.04 4.45
CA SER A 201 4.25 15.83 4.46
C SER A 201 4.46 14.92 3.25
N GLY A 202 5.10 15.41 2.19
CA GLY A 202 5.02 14.77 0.90
C GLY A 202 3.66 14.97 0.23
N SER A 203 3.56 14.53 -1.02
CA SER A 203 2.34 14.59 -1.83
C SER A 203 1.97 13.24 -2.47
N THR A 204 2.87 12.26 -2.45
CA THR A 204 2.59 10.93 -2.99
C THR A 204 2.02 10.00 -1.92
N ILE A 205 1.56 8.81 -2.33
CA ILE A 205 0.82 7.86 -1.47
C ILE A 205 1.60 7.51 -0.19
N MET A 206 2.93 7.36 -0.24
CA MET A 206 3.71 7.05 0.96
C MET A 206 4.11 8.30 1.76
N GLY A 207 3.62 9.47 1.39
CA GLY A 207 3.63 10.68 2.20
C GLY A 207 2.51 10.69 3.25
N TYR A 208 2.37 11.83 3.94
CA TYR A 208 1.35 12.08 4.97
C TYR A 208 0.55 13.34 4.67
N ALA A 209 0.19 13.55 3.39
CA ALA A 209 -0.59 14.71 2.99
C ALA A 209 -1.92 14.79 3.74
N GLY A 210 -2.22 15.96 4.31
CA GLY A 210 -3.46 16.25 5.03
C GLY A 210 -3.53 15.80 6.49
N ILE A 211 -2.50 15.13 7.02
CA ILE A 211 -2.53 14.60 8.40
C ILE A 211 -1.39 15.09 9.30
N THR A 212 -0.64 16.11 8.86
CA THR A 212 0.50 16.67 9.60
C THR A 212 0.34 18.16 9.85
N THR A 213 1.28 18.74 10.60
CA THR A 213 1.39 20.20 10.76
C THR A 213 2.26 20.85 9.67
N LYS A 214 2.76 20.08 8.71
CA LYS A 214 3.66 20.50 7.62
C LYS A 214 3.14 20.05 6.26
N ASP A 215 1.80 20.03 6.14
CA ASP A 215 1.14 19.61 4.92
C ASP A 215 1.51 20.50 3.73
N VAL A 216 1.85 19.85 2.63
CA VAL A 216 2.05 20.51 1.33
C VAL A 216 0.76 20.54 0.51
N GLN A 217 -0.16 19.62 0.81
CA GLN A 217 -1.50 19.54 0.23
C GLN A 217 -2.42 18.69 1.12
N PRO A 218 -3.77 18.76 0.92
CA PRO A 218 -4.74 18.12 1.81
C PRO A 218 -4.90 16.62 1.63
N HIS A 219 -4.52 16.05 0.49
CA HIS A 219 -4.64 14.63 0.14
C HIS A 219 -3.47 14.20 -0.71
N SER A 220 -3.19 12.89 -0.75
CA SER A 220 -2.17 12.32 -1.62
C SER A 220 -2.59 12.36 -3.09
N ASP A 221 -1.64 12.62 -3.97
CA ASP A 221 -1.81 12.33 -5.39
C ASP A 221 -1.83 10.82 -5.61
N ALA A 222 -2.66 10.34 -6.53
CA ALA A 222 -2.86 8.91 -6.76
C ALA A 222 -1.71 8.28 -7.57
N TYR A 223 -0.50 8.35 -7.02
CA TYR A 223 0.71 7.68 -7.53
C TYR A 223 1.74 7.52 -6.42
N PHE A 224 2.66 6.59 -6.62
CA PHE A 224 3.79 6.36 -5.72
C PHE A 224 5.04 7.12 -6.17
N HIS A 225 5.82 7.58 -5.21
CA HIS A 225 7.12 8.20 -5.48
C HIS A 225 8.08 7.19 -6.13
N ALA A 226 9.01 7.66 -6.95
CA ALA A 226 9.99 6.80 -7.64
C ALA A 226 10.75 5.87 -6.68
N ILE A 227 11.06 6.32 -5.46
CA ILE A 227 11.71 5.51 -4.44
C ILE A 227 10.82 4.36 -3.95
N SER A 228 9.52 4.62 -3.76
CA SER A 228 8.54 3.61 -3.39
C SER A 228 8.39 2.57 -4.50
N ILE A 229 8.35 3.02 -5.76
CA ILE A 229 8.32 2.13 -6.93
C ILE A 229 9.54 1.21 -6.93
N GLN A 230 10.73 1.73 -6.66
CA GLN A 230 11.94 0.94 -6.58
C GLN A 230 11.89 -0.09 -5.45
N GLN A 231 11.48 0.32 -4.23
CA GLN A 231 11.40 -0.56 -3.08
C GLN A 231 10.41 -1.71 -3.30
N VAL A 232 9.20 -1.39 -3.76
CA VAL A 232 8.15 -2.38 -4.04
C VAL A 232 8.58 -3.31 -5.16
N THR A 233 9.13 -2.79 -6.25
CA THR A 233 9.57 -3.60 -7.39
C THR A 233 10.66 -4.58 -6.97
N ASN A 234 11.65 -4.13 -6.19
CA ASN A 234 12.71 -5.00 -5.68
C ASN A 234 12.13 -6.11 -4.78
N ASN A 235 11.19 -5.76 -3.89
CA ASN A 235 10.56 -6.73 -3.01
C ASN A 235 9.74 -7.77 -3.79
N VAL A 236 8.86 -7.36 -4.71
CA VAL A 236 7.99 -8.30 -5.43
C VAL A 236 8.75 -9.17 -6.44
N LYS A 237 9.83 -8.66 -7.03
CA LYS A 237 10.71 -9.46 -7.90
C LYS A 237 11.42 -10.59 -7.15
N ALA A 238 11.69 -10.41 -5.86
CA ALA A 238 12.28 -11.43 -5.01
C ALA A 238 11.29 -12.50 -4.53
N LYS A 239 9.99 -12.32 -4.79
CA LYS A 239 8.94 -13.27 -4.37
C LYS A 239 8.64 -14.28 -5.48
N THR A 240 8.04 -15.41 -5.07
CA THR A 240 7.69 -16.51 -5.98
C THR A 240 6.25 -16.98 -5.85
N CYS A 241 5.44 -16.29 -5.02
CA CYS A 241 4.05 -16.67 -4.76
C CYS A 241 3.07 -16.14 -5.83
N GLN A 242 3.44 -15.05 -6.53
CA GLN A 242 2.61 -14.41 -7.54
C GLN A 242 2.55 -15.20 -8.84
N THR A 243 1.48 -14.97 -9.61
CA THR A 243 1.40 -15.39 -11.00
C THR A 243 1.92 -14.28 -11.91
N ASN A 244 2.90 -14.60 -12.76
CA ASN A 244 3.48 -13.65 -13.70
C ASN A 244 2.83 -13.83 -15.07
N THR A 245 2.40 -12.72 -15.69
CA THR A 245 1.81 -12.69 -17.02
C THR A 245 2.53 -11.64 -17.86
N SER A 246 2.92 -11.97 -19.09
CA SER A 246 3.51 -10.98 -20.00
C SER A 246 2.49 -9.88 -20.31
N THR A 247 2.91 -8.63 -20.23
CA THR A 247 2.09 -7.47 -20.60
C THR A 247 2.09 -7.22 -22.10
N GLY A 248 3.08 -7.73 -22.81
CA GLY A 248 3.32 -7.40 -24.22
C GLY A 248 3.85 -5.98 -24.43
N ASN A 249 4.05 -5.20 -23.39
CA ASN A 249 4.57 -3.83 -23.48
C ASN A 249 6.09 -3.84 -23.69
N ALA A 250 6.57 -2.88 -24.46
CA ALA A 250 8.00 -2.61 -24.55
C ALA A 250 8.52 -2.04 -23.23
N VAL A 251 9.76 -2.36 -22.89
CA VAL A 251 10.46 -1.74 -21.76
C VAL A 251 10.64 -0.24 -22.06
N PRO A 252 10.27 0.66 -21.13
CA PRO A 252 10.50 2.08 -21.32
C PRO A 252 11.98 2.41 -21.49
N THR A 253 12.28 3.30 -22.41
CA THR A 253 13.64 3.81 -22.61
C THR A 253 13.67 5.28 -22.22
N ALA A 254 14.76 5.74 -21.64
CA ALA A 254 15.01 7.15 -21.36
C ALA A 254 16.47 7.48 -21.65
N ASN A 255 16.69 8.65 -22.27
CA ASN A 255 18.02 9.18 -22.53
C ASN A 255 18.05 10.64 -22.12
N ALA A 256 18.87 10.98 -21.13
CA ALA A 256 19.02 12.33 -20.62
C ALA A 256 19.88 13.23 -21.50
N GLY A 257 20.40 12.72 -22.61
CA GLY A 257 21.34 13.43 -23.48
C GLY A 257 22.80 13.30 -23.02
N LEU A 258 23.61 14.23 -23.45
CA LEU A 258 25.04 14.26 -23.14
C LEU A 258 25.31 14.87 -21.77
N ASP A 259 26.42 14.48 -21.15
CA ASP A 259 26.96 15.15 -19.96
C ASP A 259 27.48 16.54 -20.34
N TYR A 260 27.23 17.53 -19.47
CA TYR A 260 27.69 18.89 -19.63
C TYR A 260 28.59 19.32 -18.49
N THR A 261 29.71 19.94 -18.82
CA THR A 261 30.54 20.65 -17.85
C THR A 261 30.40 22.14 -18.13
N VAL A 262 29.78 22.87 -17.21
CA VAL A 262 29.50 24.29 -17.37
C VAL A 262 30.07 25.08 -16.18
N PRO A 263 30.49 26.37 -16.38
CA PRO A 263 30.89 27.23 -15.27
C PRO A 263 29.73 27.41 -14.28
N LYS A 264 30.06 27.63 -12.99
CA LYS A 264 29.06 27.94 -11.96
C LYS A 264 28.18 29.11 -12.40
N SER A 265 26.87 29.01 -12.16
CA SER A 265 25.84 29.99 -12.49
C SER A 265 25.62 30.22 -14.00
N THR A 266 26.03 29.31 -14.85
CA THR A 266 25.69 29.31 -16.27
C THR A 266 24.32 28.67 -16.48
N PRO A 267 23.31 29.39 -17.01
CA PRO A 267 22.06 28.76 -17.45
C PRO A 267 22.34 27.75 -18.57
N PHE A 268 21.73 26.57 -18.51
CA PHE A 268 21.81 25.57 -19.57
C PHE A 268 20.49 24.80 -19.68
N MET A 269 20.27 24.16 -20.80
CA MET A 269 19.10 23.35 -21.08
C MET A 269 19.52 21.87 -21.19
N LEU A 270 18.82 21.04 -20.51
CA LEU A 270 18.92 19.57 -20.68
C LEU A 270 17.85 19.13 -21.67
N THR A 271 18.22 18.33 -22.66
CA THR A 271 17.30 17.75 -23.63
C THR A 271 17.36 16.24 -23.48
N GLY A 272 16.26 15.66 -23.03
CA GLY A 272 16.09 14.21 -22.94
C GLY A 272 15.10 13.70 -23.98
N THR A 273 15.14 12.39 -24.21
CA THR A 273 14.15 11.64 -25.02
C THR A 273 13.73 10.40 -24.23
N GLY A 274 12.46 9.95 -24.44
CA GLY A 274 11.91 8.76 -23.83
C GLY A 274 10.90 8.06 -24.74
#